data_adf2eae66dd92c1eb408a047bbbf1d00
#
_entry.id   adf2eae66dd92c1eb408a047bbbf1d00
#
_cell.length_a   1.000
_cell.length_b   1.000
_cell.length_c   1.000
_cell.angle_alpha   90.00
_cell.angle_beta   90.00
_cell.angle_gamma   90.00
#
_symmetry.space_group_name_H-M   'P 1'
#
loop_
_entity.id
_entity.type
_entity.pdbx_description
1 polymer ?
#
loop_
_entity_poly.entity_id
_entity_poly.type
_entity_poly.pdbx_seq_one_letter_code
_entity_poly.pdbx_strand_id
1 'polypeptide(L)'
;MVKIQVNKLHTLTGHNDCIYALVEGPDPRFFYTGSGDGMVVEWDLDNPKDGKLMAKVGHSVYALEVDKERNLLFIGHNFEGIHVIDLENSKELWSLKMTDQSIFDIKAVGNELYVGTGDGLIIVVDIEQRAVKKHIKVGKKSVRVFAIDPSKRQLAAGLSDHTIKIFNLSDHSPLHNLEAHNNSVFALAYSPISPKLISGGRDAYLNIWETNRYSLDESIVAHMFAINYLAFREDGKYFVTCSMDKSIKVWDSTNHKLLKVIDKARYAGHGTSINKVLWSSYNQSIISVSDDRNISIWQIEL
;
A
#
# COMPACT_ATOMS: atom_id res chain seq x y z
N MET A 1 9.49 26.45 14.21
CA MET A 1 8.69 25.23 13.95
C MET A 1 7.68 25.56 12.85
N VAL A 2 7.69 24.82 11.75
CA VAL A 2 6.67 24.94 10.70
C VAL A 2 5.34 24.58 11.33
N LYS A 3 4.33 25.45 11.23
CA LYS A 3 3.00 25.21 11.80
C LYS A 3 2.19 24.42 10.76
N ILE A 4 2.17 23.10 10.90
CA ILE A 4 1.39 22.24 10.02
C ILE A 4 -0.10 22.45 10.29
N GLN A 5 -0.84 22.89 9.28
CA GLN A 5 -2.29 22.95 9.30
C GLN A 5 -2.88 21.70 8.64
N VAL A 6 -3.97 21.21 9.20
CA VAL A 6 -4.69 20.04 8.68
C VAL A 6 -6.17 20.40 8.61
N ASN A 7 -6.73 20.31 7.43
CA ASN A 7 -8.14 20.56 7.17
C ASN A 7 -8.77 19.30 6.57
N LYS A 8 -9.82 18.79 7.22
CA LYS A 8 -10.61 17.70 6.64
C LYS A 8 -11.48 18.27 5.53
N LEU A 9 -11.29 17.78 4.30
CA LEU A 9 -12.05 18.22 3.14
C LEU A 9 -13.35 17.41 2.99
N HIS A 10 -13.23 16.08 2.99
CA HIS A 10 -14.34 15.19 2.69
C HIS A 10 -14.32 13.91 3.53
N THR A 11 -15.50 13.34 3.72
CA THR A 11 -15.74 11.95 4.11
C THR A 11 -16.62 11.32 3.04
N LEU A 12 -16.10 10.30 2.34
CA LEU A 12 -16.84 9.59 1.30
C LEU A 12 -17.35 8.27 1.86
N THR A 13 -18.55 7.91 1.43
CA THR A 13 -19.25 6.67 1.79
C THR A 13 -19.69 5.95 0.52
N GLY A 14 -19.88 4.63 0.58
CA GLY A 14 -20.33 3.85 -0.59
C GLY A 14 -19.98 2.38 -0.46
N HIS A 15 -18.91 2.03 0.26
CA HIS A 15 -18.62 0.64 0.60
C HIS A 15 -19.50 0.13 1.74
N ASN A 16 -19.86 -1.15 1.67
CA ASN A 16 -20.68 -1.82 2.68
C ASN A 16 -19.86 -2.60 3.72
N ASP A 17 -18.55 -2.69 3.53
CA ASP A 17 -17.63 -3.39 4.43
C ASP A 17 -16.29 -2.62 4.54
N CYS A 18 -15.38 -3.09 5.39
CA CYS A 18 -14.06 -2.51 5.61
C CYS A 18 -13.32 -2.27 4.29
N ILE A 19 -12.67 -1.12 4.17
CA ILE A 19 -11.88 -0.79 2.98
C ILE A 19 -10.42 -1.14 3.26
N TYR A 20 -9.85 -2.01 2.45
CA TYR A 20 -8.50 -2.56 2.66
C TYR A 20 -7.46 -2.07 1.65
N ALA A 21 -7.89 -1.74 0.45
CA ALA A 21 -7.01 -1.34 -0.63
C ALA A 21 -7.28 0.10 -1.06
N LEU A 22 -6.20 0.81 -1.42
CA LEU A 22 -6.20 2.19 -1.88
C LEU A 22 -5.02 2.39 -2.81
N VAL A 23 -5.24 2.92 -4.02
CA VAL A 23 -4.18 3.21 -4.99
C VAL A 23 -4.55 4.47 -5.79
N GLU A 24 -3.54 5.27 -6.15
CA GLU A 24 -3.68 6.43 -7.04
C GLU A 24 -3.82 5.99 -8.50
N GLY A 25 -4.69 6.66 -9.26
CA GLY A 25 -4.87 6.43 -10.68
C GLY A 25 -3.70 6.90 -11.56
N PRO A 26 -3.76 6.64 -12.87
CA PRO A 26 -2.81 7.22 -13.84
C PRO A 26 -2.88 8.74 -13.83
N ASP A 27 -4.08 9.32 -13.84
CA ASP A 27 -4.35 10.71 -13.48
C ASP A 27 -4.53 10.77 -11.95
N PRO A 28 -3.69 11.53 -11.21
CA PRO A 28 -3.74 11.59 -9.75
C PRO A 28 -5.00 12.26 -9.19
N ARG A 29 -5.83 12.86 -10.03
CA ARG A 29 -7.19 13.29 -9.69
C ARG A 29 -8.06 12.12 -9.28
N PHE A 30 -7.82 10.93 -9.85
CA PHE A 30 -8.59 9.71 -9.55
C PHE A 30 -7.82 8.78 -8.63
N PHE A 31 -8.55 8.09 -7.76
CA PHE A 31 -8.02 7.01 -6.94
C PHE A 31 -9.02 5.85 -6.86
N TYR A 32 -8.51 4.67 -6.55
CA TYR A 32 -9.30 3.44 -6.48
C TYR A 32 -9.26 2.85 -5.09
N THR A 33 -10.41 2.31 -4.64
CA THR A 33 -10.52 1.60 -3.37
C THR A 33 -11.05 0.19 -3.58
N GLY A 34 -10.56 -0.75 -2.75
CA GLY A 34 -11.03 -2.13 -2.69
C GLY A 34 -11.47 -2.49 -1.27
N SER A 35 -12.55 -3.22 -1.15
CA SER A 35 -13.22 -3.47 0.13
C SER A 35 -13.52 -4.95 0.38
N GLY A 36 -13.86 -5.26 1.64
CA GLY A 36 -14.37 -6.55 2.07
C GLY A 36 -15.68 -6.96 1.39
N ASP A 37 -16.44 -5.99 0.89
CA ASP A 37 -17.64 -6.22 0.11
C ASP A 37 -17.40 -6.72 -1.32
N GLY A 38 -16.12 -6.84 -1.74
CA GLY A 38 -15.71 -7.26 -3.07
C GLY A 38 -15.85 -6.17 -4.15
N MET A 39 -16.24 -4.96 -3.79
CA MET A 39 -16.33 -3.85 -4.74
C MET A 39 -14.98 -3.16 -4.89
N VAL A 40 -14.70 -2.75 -6.14
CA VAL A 40 -13.62 -1.83 -6.49
C VAL A 40 -14.26 -0.59 -7.09
N VAL A 41 -13.96 0.58 -6.50
CA VAL A 41 -14.62 1.84 -6.79
C VAL A 41 -13.59 2.90 -7.15
N GLU A 42 -13.84 3.63 -8.24
CA GLU A 42 -13.11 4.83 -8.66
C GLU A 42 -13.73 6.07 -8.01
N TRP A 43 -12.88 6.97 -7.53
CA TRP A 43 -13.27 8.23 -6.91
C TRP A 43 -12.58 9.40 -7.60
N ASP A 44 -13.32 10.51 -7.75
CA ASP A 44 -12.83 11.75 -8.34
C ASP A 44 -12.63 12.81 -7.25
N LEU A 45 -11.41 13.32 -7.08
CA LEU A 45 -11.09 14.34 -6.07
C LEU A 45 -11.75 15.71 -6.34
N ASP A 46 -12.11 16.01 -7.58
CA ASP A 46 -12.85 17.23 -7.92
C ASP A 46 -14.36 17.09 -7.70
N ASN A 47 -14.88 15.87 -7.80
CA ASN A 47 -16.30 15.58 -7.56
C ASN A 47 -16.46 14.35 -6.65
N PRO A 48 -16.10 14.46 -5.37
CA PRO A 48 -15.98 13.30 -4.47
C PRO A 48 -17.34 12.77 -3.95
N LYS A 49 -18.46 13.12 -4.56
CA LYS A 49 -19.79 12.73 -4.06
C LYS A 49 -20.18 11.30 -4.38
N ASP A 50 -19.86 10.85 -5.60
CA ASP A 50 -20.29 9.56 -6.13
C ASP A 50 -19.10 8.76 -6.61
N GLY A 51 -18.96 7.53 -6.10
CA GLY A 51 -17.98 6.58 -6.58
C GLY A 51 -18.50 5.83 -7.81
N LYS A 52 -17.63 5.56 -8.79
CA LYS A 52 -17.93 4.74 -9.96
C LYS A 52 -17.48 3.30 -9.71
N LEU A 53 -18.43 2.36 -9.77
CA LEU A 53 -18.10 0.94 -9.65
C LEU A 53 -17.27 0.47 -10.86
N MET A 54 -16.05 0.00 -10.59
CA MET A 54 -15.13 -0.53 -11.59
C MET A 54 -15.21 -2.05 -11.72
N ALA A 55 -15.36 -2.74 -10.59
CA ALA A 55 -15.50 -4.19 -10.56
C ALA A 55 -16.24 -4.65 -9.30
N LYS A 56 -16.85 -5.84 -9.39
CA LYS A 56 -17.45 -6.58 -8.28
C LYS A 56 -16.95 -8.02 -8.34
N VAL A 57 -16.16 -8.43 -7.35
CA VAL A 57 -15.64 -9.80 -7.22
C VAL A 57 -16.29 -10.53 -6.06
N GLY A 58 -16.12 -11.85 -5.99
CA GLY A 58 -16.84 -12.71 -5.03
C GLY A 58 -16.33 -12.60 -3.58
N HIS A 59 -15.11 -12.13 -3.37
CA HIS A 59 -14.46 -12.06 -2.06
C HIS A 59 -13.79 -10.71 -1.84
N SER A 60 -13.27 -10.50 -0.60
CA SER A 60 -12.58 -9.27 -0.21
C SER A 60 -11.40 -8.93 -1.11
N VAL A 61 -11.25 -7.64 -1.40
CA VAL A 61 -10.12 -7.08 -2.15
C VAL A 61 -9.15 -6.43 -1.17
N TYR A 62 -7.98 -7.06 -0.96
CA TYR A 62 -6.91 -6.51 -0.11
C TYR A 62 -5.81 -5.82 -0.93
N ALA A 63 -5.71 -6.09 -2.21
CA ALA A 63 -4.64 -5.62 -3.07
C ALA A 63 -5.17 -4.99 -4.35
N LEU A 64 -4.70 -3.79 -4.63
CA LEU A 64 -4.88 -3.05 -5.88
C LEU A 64 -3.52 -2.52 -6.33
N GLU A 65 -3.28 -2.54 -7.62
CA GLU A 65 -2.12 -1.90 -8.24
C GLU A 65 -2.52 -1.26 -9.56
N VAL A 66 -1.94 -0.11 -9.88
CA VAL A 66 -2.16 0.60 -11.14
C VAL A 66 -0.87 0.62 -11.95
N ASP A 67 -0.92 0.10 -13.16
CA ASP A 67 0.10 0.34 -14.17
C ASP A 67 -0.28 1.62 -14.93
N LYS A 68 0.41 2.72 -14.59
CA LYS A 68 0.14 4.04 -15.18
C LYS A 68 0.50 4.12 -16.66
N GLU A 69 1.50 3.34 -17.11
CA GLU A 69 1.95 3.36 -18.52
C GLU A 69 0.96 2.62 -19.42
N ARG A 70 0.42 1.49 -18.95
CA ARG A 70 -0.56 0.68 -19.71
C ARG A 70 -2.00 1.08 -19.45
N ASN A 71 -2.25 1.99 -18.49
CA ASN A 71 -3.58 2.38 -18.04
C ASN A 71 -4.42 1.18 -17.54
N LEU A 72 -3.79 0.31 -16.75
CA LEU A 72 -4.40 -0.91 -16.22
C LEU A 72 -4.54 -0.86 -14.70
N LEU A 73 -5.66 -1.41 -14.20
CA LEU A 73 -5.87 -1.68 -12.78
C LEU A 73 -5.84 -3.19 -12.54
N PHE A 74 -4.93 -3.63 -11.67
CA PHE A 74 -4.84 -5.01 -11.20
C PHE A 74 -5.58 -5.15 -9.87
N ILE A 75 -6.46 -6.13 -9.79
CA ILE A 75 -7.29 -6.43 -8.61
C ILE A 75 -6.91 -7.80 -8.08
N GLY A 76 -6.42 -7.88 -6.86
CA GLY A 76 -6.18 -9.14 -6.17
C GLY A 76 -7.48 -9.69 -5.60
N HIS A 77 -8.01 -10.74 -6.22
CA HIS A 77 -9.19 -11.46 -5.77
C HIS A 77 -8.78 -12.62 -4.88
N ASN A 78 -9.13 -12.56 -3.61
CA ASN A 78 -8.81 -13.61 -2.66
C ASN A 78 -9.40 -14.96 -3.10
N PHE A 79 -8.59 -16.03 -2.94
CA PHE A 79 -8.93 -17.42 -3.24
C PHE A 79 -9.12 -17.75 -4.72
N GLU A 80 -8.79 -16.82 -5.61
CA GLU A 80 -8.83 -17.04 -7.05
C GLU A 80 -7.57 -16.56 -7.78
N GLY A 81 -7.29 -15.25 -7.73
CA GLY A 81 -6.16 -14.73 -8.47
C GLY A 81 -6.26 -13.24 -8.75
N ILE A 82 -6.07 -12.84 -9.99
CA ILE A 82 -6.13 -11.44 -10.39
C ILE A 82 -7.19 -11.20 -11.48
N HIS A 83 -7.79 -10.01 -11.44
CA HIS A 83 -8.57 -9.42 -12.51
C HIS A 83 -7.86 -8.17 -13.02
N VAL A 84 -7.89 -7.92 -14.30
CA VAL A 84 -7.24 -6.78 -14.95
C VAL A 84 -8.25 -5.95 -15.70
N ILE A 85 -8.38 -4.70 -15.29
CA ILE A 85 -9.33 -3.74 -15.83
C ILE A 85 -8.58 -2.73 -16.68
N ASP A 86 -9.08 -2.50 -17.89
CA ASP A 86 -8.73 -1.36 -18.73
C ASP A 86 -9.41 -0.11 -18.16
N LEU A 87 -8.62 0.85 -17.70
CA LEU A 87 -9.13 2.06 -17.07
C LEU A 87 -9.76 3.03 -18.07
N GLU A 88 -9.33 3.02 -19.34
CA GLU A 88 -9.89 3.86 -20.38
C GLU A 88 -11.34 3.47 -20.68
N ASN A 89 -11.60 2.17 -20.85
CA ASN A 89 -12.91 1.64 -21.21
C ASN A 89 -13.73 1.13 -20.02
N SER A 90 -13.14 1.08 -18.82
CA SER A 90 -13.73 0.52 -17.60
C SER A 90 -14.23 -0.91 -17.80
N LYS A 91 -13.43 -1.77 -18.46
CA LYS A 91 -13.78 -3.14 -18.81
C LYS A 91 -12.71 -4.12 -18.36
N GLU A 92 -13.14 -5.29 -17.91
CA GLU A 92 -12.21 -6.41 -17.68
C GLU A 92 -11.60 -6.86 -19.01
N LEU A 93 -10.26 -6.89 -19.06
CA LEU A 93 -9.50 -7.40 -20.20
C LEU A 93 -9.26 -8.90 -20.08
N TRP A 94 -8.88 -9.36 -18.91
CA TRP A 94 -8.62 -10.74 -18.59
C TRP A 94 -8.58 -10.97 -17.08
N SER A 95 -8.70 -12.23 -16.68
CA SER A 95 -8.46 -12.68 -15.32
C SER A 95 -7.61 -13.95 -15.34
N LEU A 96 -6.91 -14.22 -14.25
CA LEU A 96 -6.04 -15.38 -14.12
C LEU A 96 -6.22 -16.01 -12.74
N LYS A 97 -6.81 -17.20 -12.70
CA LYS A 97 -6.85 -18.03 -11.49
C LYS A 97 -5.46 -18.60 -11.23
N MET A 98 -4.88 -18.32 -10.07
CA MET A 98 -3.49 -18.71 -9.78
C MET A 98 -3.27 -19.20 -8.36
N THR A 99 -4.23 -19.00 -7.45
CA THR A 99 -4.09 -19.35 -6.05
C THR A 99 -5.44 -19.52 -5.36
N ASP A 100 -5.50 -20.42 -4.39
CA ASP A 100 -6.64 -20.55 -3.47
C ASP A 100 -6.34 -19.85 -2.13
N GLN A 101 -5.38 -18.93 -2.10
CA GLN A 101 -4.96 -18.18 -0.93
C GLN A 101 -5.39 -16.72 -1.02
N SER A 102 -5.35 -16.02 0.13
CA SER A 102 -5.53 -14.57 0.13
C SER A 102 -4.36 -13.88 -0.59
N ILE A 103 -4.66 -12.84 -1.35
CA ILE A 103 -3.70 -11.95 -1.99
C ILE A 103 -3.64 -10.66 -1.18
N PHE A 104 -2.46 -10.33 -0.60
CA PHE A 104 -2.32 -9.20 0.31
C PHE A 104 -1.69 -7.97 -0.33
N ASP A 105 -0.85 -8.15 -1.33
CA ASP A 105 -0.26 -7.02 -2.07
C ASP A 105 0.11 -7.44 -3.49
N ILE A 106 0.12 -6.46 -4.38
CA ILE A 106 0.48 -6.60 -5.80
C ILE A 106 1.38 -5.43 -6.18
N LYS A 107 2.43 -5.71 -6.98
CA LYS A 107 3.29 -4.70 -7.58
C LYS A 107 3.59 -5.02 -9.03
N ALA A 108 3.37 -4.04 -9.92
CA ALA A 108 3.74 -4.11 -11.32
C ALA A 108 5.14 -3.49 -11.53
N VAL A 109 6.03 -4.20 -12.24
CA VAL A 109 7.35 -3.72 -12.62
C VAL A 109 7.67 -4.16 -14.05
N GLY A 110 7.67 -3.24 -14.98
CA GLY A 110 7.84 -3.55 -16.39
C GLY A 110 6.74 -4.52 -16.88
N ASN A 111 7.12 -5.69 -17.41
CA ASN A 111 6.15 -6.70 -17.84
C ASN A 111 5.83 -7.77 -16.77
N GLU A 112 6.26 -7.57 -15.54
CA GLU A 112 6.03 -8.53 -14.45
C GLU A 112 5.11 -7.97 -13.38
N LEU A 113 4.19 -8.80 -12.92
CA LEU A 113 3.33 -8.55 -11.78
C LEU A 113 3.73 -9.48 -10.63
N TYR A 114 4.09 -8.91 -9.51
CA TYR A 114 4.44 -9.62 -8.28
C TYR A 114 3.23 -9.70 -7.37
N VAL A 115 2.80 -10.90 -7.02
CA VAL A 115 1.60 -11.16 -6.22
C VAL A 115 1.98 -11.86 -4.92
N GLY A 116 1.71 -11.22 -3.79
CA GLY A 116 2.01 -11.71 -2.44
C GLY A 116 0.86 -12.50 -1.85
N THR A 117 1.08 -13.78 -1.50
CA THR A 117 0.03 -14.70 -1.09
C THR A 117 0.09 -15.09 0.40
N GLY A 118 -1.03 -15.63 0.88
CA GLY A 118 -1.23 -16.03 2.28
C GLY A 118 -0.38 -17.20 2.77
N ASP A 119 0.11 -18.03 1.87
CA ASP A 119 0.91 -19.21 2.17
C ASP A 119 2.43 -19.01 2.01
N GLY A 120 2.86 -17.75 1.79
CA GLY A 120 4.27 -17.38 1.68
C GLY A 120 4.87 -17.66 0.31
N LEU A 121 4.09 -17.47 -0.75
CA LEU A 121 4.56 -17.43 -2.12
C LEU A 121 4.55 -16.00 -2.64
N ILE A 122 5.53 -15.68 -3.47
CA ILE A 122 5.46 -14.59 -4.44
C ILE A 122 5.21 -15.24 -5.79
N ILE A 123 4.07 -14.95 -6.41
CA ILE A 123 3.74 -15.41 -7.75
C ILE A 123 4.13 -14.29 -8.71
N VAL A 124 4.98 -14.61 -9.69
CA VAL A 124 5.37 -13.68 -10.76
C VAL A 124 4.55 -14.01 -11.99
N VAL A 125 3.80 -13.04 -12.48
CA VAL A 125 2.95 -13.16 -13.68
C VAL A 125 3.54 -12.31 -14.79
N ASP A 126 3.61 -12.88 -15.98
CA ASP A 126 3.89 -12.13 -17.20
C ASP A 126 2.59 -11.46 -17.68
N ILE A 127 2.61 -10.13 -17.73
CA ILE A 127 1.42 -9.33 -18.04
C ILE A 127 0.99 -9.50 -19.50
N GLU A 128 1.94 -9.54 -20.44
CA GLU A 128 1.65 -9.69 -21.88
C GLU A 128 1.21 -11.11 -22.22
N GLN A 129 1.89 -12.12 -21.67
CA GLN A 129 1.54 -13.53 -21.88
C GLN A 129 0.31 -13.96 -21.06
N ARG A 130 -0.10 -13.16 -20.06
CA ARG A 130 -1.24 -13.44 -19.17
C ARG A 130 -1.09 -14.80 -18.48
N ALA A 131 0.10 -15.10 -18.02
CA ALA A 131 0.46 -16.41 -17.49
C ALA A 131 1.40 -16.31 -16.29
N VAL A 132 1.32 -17.30 -15.39
CA VAL A 132 2.28 -17.43 -14.29
C VAL A 132 3.65 -17.78 -14.87
N LYS A 133 4.64 -16.93 -14.59
CA LYS A 133 6.04 -17.10 -14.98
C LYS A 133 6.84 -17.89 -13.95
N LYS A 134 6.62 -17.61 -12.67
CA LYS A 134 7.43 -18.18 -11.58
C LYS A 134 6.68 -18.20 -10.25
N HIS A 135 6.96 -19.20 -9.44
CA HIS A 135 6.62 -19.23 -8.02
C HIS A 135 7.90 -19.12 -7.20
N ILE A 136 7.96 -18.16 -6.27
CA ILE A 136 9.09 -17.94 -5.37
C ILE A 136 8.61 -18.25 -3.95
N LYS A 137 9.04 -19.38 -3.38
CA LYS A 137 8.73 -19.72 -1.99
C LYS A 137 9.62 -18.91 -1.06
N VAL A 138 9.02 -17.98 -0.31
CA VAL A 138 9.76 -17.09 0.59
C VAL A 138 9.61 -17.44 2.06
N GLY A 139 8.62 -18.25 2.42
CA GLY A 139 8.38 -18.64 3.80
C GLY A 139 7.18 -19.57 3.95
N LYS A 140 6.73 -19.76 5.19
CA LYS A 140 5.49 -20.48 5.54
C LYS A 140 4.36 -19.55 5.95
N LYS A 141 4.65 -18.26 6.09
CA LYS A 141 3.71 -17.22 6.51
C LYS A 141 3.49 -16.23 5.38
N SER A 142 2.38 -15.52 5.45
CA SER A 142 1.92 -14.62 4.39
C SER A 142 2.95 -13.58 3.99
N VAL A 143 3.05 -13.32 2.69
CA VAL A 143 3.66 -12.11 2.11
C VAL A 143 2.63 -10.99 2.22
N ARG A 144 2.94 -9.95 2.97
CA ARG A 144 1.98 -8.92 3.38
C ARG A 144 2.07 -7.63 2.59
N VAL A 145 3.28 -7.27 2.16
CA VAL A 145 3.55 -5.98 1.53
C VAL A 145 4.81 -6.07 0.68
N PHE A 146 4.82 -5.30 -0.40
CA PHE A 146 5.97 -5.12 -1.27
C PHE A 146 6.41 -3.66 -1.30
N ALA A 147 7.71 -3.46 -1.53
CA ALA A 147 8.28 -2.17 -1.94
C ALA A 147 9.32 -2.38 -3.04
N ILE A 148 9.36 -1.46 -4.00
CA ILE A 148 10.30 -1.49 -5.13
C ILE A 148 11.34 -0.41 -4.95
N ASP A 149 12.62 -0.77 -5.08
CA ASP A 149 13.72 0.17 -5.32
C ASP A 149 14.06 0.14 -6.81
N PRO A 150 13.60 1.13 -7.59
CA PRO A 150 13.86 1.15 -9.04
C PRO A 150 15.34 1.40 -9.34
N SER A 151 16.07 2.12 -8.47
CA SER A 151 17.47 2.48 -8.68
C SER A 151 18.38 1.26 -8.58
N LYS A 152 18.10 0.34 -7.66
CA LYS A 152 18.84 -0.90 -7.44
C LYS A 152 18.20 -2.11 -8.10
N ARG A 153 17.04 -1.94 -8.74
CA ARG A 153 16.21 -3.02 -9.30
C ARG A 153 15.95 -4.12 -8.26
N GLN A 154 15.47 -3.73 -7.10
CA GLN A 154 15.21 -4.65 -5.98
C GLN A 154 13.74 -4.62 -5.54
N LEU A 155 13.24 -5.79 -5.15
CA LEU A 155 11.96 -5.98 -4.50
C LEU A 155 12.18 -6.31 -3.03
N ALA A 156 11.60 -5.53 -2.13
CA ALA A 156 11.49 -5.88 -0.73
C ALA A 156 10.10 -6.49 -0.47
N ALA A 157 10.06 -7.62 0.23
CA ALA A 157 8.85 -8.31 0.65
C ALA A 157 8.80 -8.41 2.17
N GLY A 158 7.77 -7.82 2.79
CA GLY A 158 7.50 -7.92 4.22
C GLY A 158 6.56 -9.09 4.53
N LEU A 159 6.93 -9.91 5.51
CA LEU A 159 6.24 -11.15 5.81
C LEU A 159 5.56 -11.14 7.19
N SER A 160 4.60 -12.04 7.37
CA SER A 160 3.96 -12.28 8.67
C SER A 160 4.84 -13.05 9.67
N ASP A 161 5.99 -13.54 9.27
CA ASP A 161 7.01 -14.14 10.14
C ASP A 161 8.02 -13.12 10.68
N HIS A 162 7.70 -11.84 10.65
CA HIS A 162 8.51 -10.69 11.11
C HIS A 162 9.72 -10.32 10.24
N THR A 163 9.99 -11.06 9.16
CA THR A 163 11.14 -10.83 8.29
C THR A 163 10.83 -9.90 7.11
N ILE A 164 11.87 -9.25 6.58
CA ILE A 164 11.86 -8.60 5.28
C ILE A 164 12.88 -9.32 4.40
N LYS A 165 12.46 -9.73 3.20
CA LYS A 165 13.33 -10.38 2.22
C LYS A 165 13.51 -9.50 1.00
N ILE A 166 14.76 -9.37 0.56
CA ILE A 166 15.13 -8.54 -0.58
C ILE A 166 15.50 -9.45 -1.74
N PHE A 167 14.96 -9.16 -2.93
CA PHE A 167 15.20 -9.92 -4.16
C PHE A 167 15.71 -9.01 -5.26
N ASN A 168 16.53 -9.57 -6.15
CA ASN A 168 16.89 -8.94 -7.40
C ASN A 168 15.72 -9.10 -8.39
N LEU A 169 15.27 -7.99 -9.01
CA LEU A 169 14.17 -8.01 -9.99
C LEU A 169 14.56 -8.64 -11.33
N SER A 170 15.86 -8.75 -11.66
CA SER A 170 16.29 -9.27 -12.97
C SER A 170 16.24 -10.79 -13.06
N ASP A 171 16.53 -11.51 -11.97
CA ASP A 171 16.60 -12.96 -11.93
C ASP A 171 15.80 -13.60 -10.79
N HIS A 172 15.21 -12.75 -9.93
CA HIS A 172 14.46 -13.13 -8.74
C HIS A 172 15.30 -13.86 -7.67
N SER A 173 16.61 -13.68 -7.68
CA SER A 173 17.49 -14.26 -6.67
C SER A 173 17.33 -13.52 -5.32
N PRO A 174 17.40 -14.25 -4.19
CA PRO A 174 17.38 -13.62 -2.88
C PRO A 174 18.72 -12.91 -2.62
N LEU A 175 18.65 -11.67 -2.11
CA LEU A 175 19.81 -10.85 -1.77
C LEU A 175 20.03 -10.74 -0.26
N HIS A 176 18.97 -10.41 0.50
CA HIS A 176 19.03 -10.22 1.95
C HIS A 176 17.82 -10.81 2.64
N ASN A 177 18.00 -11.19 3.91
CA ASN A 177 16.94 -11.56 4.84
C ASN A 177 17.17 -10.79 6.15
N LEU A 178 16.20 -9.95 6.53
CA LEU A 178 16.28 -9.07 7.70
C LEU A 178 15.31 -9.57 8.76
N GLU A 179 15.80 -9.77 9.97
CA GLU A 179 14.96 -9.91 11.18
C GLU A 179 14.44 -8.52 11.55
N ALA A 180 13.29 -8.16 10.98
CA ALA A 180 12.91 -6.75 10.88
C ALA A 180 12.07 -6.26 12.06
N HIS A 181 11.19 -7.09 12.59
CA HIS A 181 10.22 -6.72 13.61
C HIS A 181 10.05 -7.86 14.64
N ASN A 182 9.25 -7.62 15.67
CA ASN A 182 8.85 -8.68 16.61
C ASN A 182 7.55 -9.38 16.20
N ASN A 183 6.91 -8.91 15.11
CA ASN A 183 5.66 -9.44 14.59
C ASN A 183 5.55 -9.09 13.08
N SER A 184 4.41 -9.43 12.46
CA SER A 184 4.16 -9.21 11.04
C SER A 184 4.57 -7.81 10.55
N VAL A 185 5.22 -7.76 9.38
CA VAL A 185 5.53 -6.54 8.65
C VAL A 185 4.34 -6.19 7.77
N PHE A 186 3.76 -5.01 7.93
CA PHE A 186 2.57 -4.58 7.18
C PHE A 186 2.82 -3.39 6.26
N ALA A 187 3.87 -2.63 6.51
CA ALA A 187 4.20 -1.43 5.78
C ALA A 187 5.67 -1.44 5.35
N LEU A 188 5.92 -1.15 4.08
CA LEU A 188 7.25 -1.01 3.49
C LEU A 188 7.23 0.11 2.45
N ALA A 189 8.26 0.97 2.46
CA ALA A 189 8.55 1.83 1.32
C ALA A 189 10.03 2.22 1.29
N TYR A 190 10.61 2.27 0.11
CA TYR A 190 11.90 2.89 -0.11
C TYR A 190 11.75 4.41 -0.14
N SER A 191 12.71 5.10 0.49
CA SER A 191 12.76 6.56 0.44
C SER A 191 13.12 7.02 -0.98
N PRO A 192 12.36 7.98 -1.56
CA PRO A 192 12.68 8.51 -2.89
C PRO A 192 13.94 9.40 -2.92
N ILE A 193 14.39 9.89 -1.75
CA ILE A 193 15.47 10.91 -1.65
C ILE A 193 16.73 10.42 -0.93
N SER A 194 16.71 9.23 -0.36
CA SER A 194 17.84 8.70 0.41
C SER A 194 17.93 7.17 0.31
N PRO A 195 19.09 6.57 0.54
CA PRO A 195 19.26 5.12 0.50
C PRO A 195 18.69 4.47 1.77
N LYS A 196 17.38 4.63 1.98
CA LYS A 196 16.65 4.10 3.13
C LYS A 196 15.46 3.27 2.70
N LEU A 197 15.22 2.19 3.43
CA LEU A 197 13.97 1.45 3.44
C LEU A 197 13.30 1.71 4.78
N ILE A 198 12.01 2.04 4.78
CA ILE A 198 11.22 2.22 6.01
C ILE A 198 10.25 1.06 6.10
N SER A 199 10.18 0.44 7.28
CA SER A 199 9.23 -0.64 7.57
C SER A 199 8.38 -0.33 8.78
N GLY A 200 7.13 -0.77 8.75
CA GLY A 200 6.18 -0.70 9.85
C GLY A 200 5.60 -2.08 10.16
N GLY A 201 5.48 -2.40 11.44
CA GLY A 201 5.05 -3.72 11.87
C GLY A 201 3.82 -3.70 12.81
N ARG A 202 3.33 -4.90 13.07
CA ARG A 202 2.28 -5.15 14.07
C ARG A 202 2.74 -4.82 15.49
N ASP A 203 4.04 -4.73 15.71
CA ASP A 203 4.67 -4.35 16.98
C ASP A 203 4.66 -2.83 17.23
N ALA A 204 4.07 -2.03 16.33
CA ALA A 204 3.95 -0.58 16.39
C ALA A 204 5.27 0.19 16.22
N TYR A 205 6.34 -0.50 15.86
CA TYR A 205 7.62 0.13 15.55
C TYR A 205 7.71 0.53 14.08
N LEU A 206 8.38 1.66 13.85
CA LEU A 206 8.87 2.12 12.57
C LEU A 206 10.37 1.91 12.55
N ASN A 207 10.85 1.07 11.66
CA ASN A 207 12.28 0.76 11.52
C ASN A 207 12.81 1.34 10.22
N ILE A 208 13.96 2.01 10.31
CA ILE A 208 14.65 2.65 9.21
C ILE A 208 15.92 1.85 8.92
N TRP A 209 16.07 1.41 7.69
CA TRP A 209 17.19 0.56 7.23
C TRP A 209 18.05 1.31 6.24
N GLU A 210 19.36 1.26 6.42
CA GLU A 210 20.33 1.73 5.43
C GLU A 210 20.44 0.66 4.31
N THR A 211 20.17 1.02 3.05
CA THR A 211 19.99 0.04 1.97
C THR A 211 21.27 -0.37 1.23
N ASN A 212 22.44 0.22 1.53
CA ASN A 212 23.69 -0.28 0.96
C ASN A 212 24.18 -1.55 1.67
N ARG A 213 23.83 -1.70 2.96
CA ARG A 213 24.21 -2.86 3.78
C ARG A 213 23.00 -3.59 4.35
N TYR A 214 21.81 -3.02 4.20
CA TYR A 214 20.58 -3.49 4.82
C TYR A 214 20.72 -3.68 6.34
N SER A 215 21.36 -2.70 7.00
CA SER A 215 21.50 -2.64 8.46
C SER A 215 20.44 -1.71 9.07
N LEU A 216 19.96 -2.05 10.26
CA LEU A 216 19.07 -1.19 11.02
C LEU A 216 19.81 0.08 11.43
N ASP A 217 19.25 1.23 11.07
CA ASP A 217 19.80 2.56 11.38
C ASP A 217 19.07 3.18 12.57
N GLU A 218 17.73 3.09 12.58
CA GLU A 218 16.91 3.67 13.63
C GLU A 218 15.66 2.82 13.85
N SER A 219 15.17 2.78 15.11
CA SER A 219 13.92 2.13 15.49
C SER A 219 13.10 3.06 16.39
N ILE A 220 11.86 3.34 15.98
CA ILE A 220 11.00 4.35 16.63
C ILE A 220 9.70 3.67 17.07
N VAL A 221 9.28 3.85 18.32
CA VAL A 221 7.92 3.52 18.76
C VAL A 221 6.97 4.56 18.14
N ALA A 222 6.43 4.23 16.97
CA ALA A 222 5.73 5.21 16.14
C ALA A 222 4.23 5.31 16.46
N HIS A 223 3.59 4.21 16.85
CA HIS A 223 2.16 4.15 17.15
C HIS A 223 1.87 3.37 18.44
N MET A 224 0.62 3.36 18.87
CA MET A 224 0.18 2.56 20.04
C MET A 224 -0.19 1.12 19.64
N PHE A 225 -0.51 0.90 18.36
CA PHE A 225 -0.87 -0.40 17.78
C PHE A 225 -0.25 -0.54 16.39
N ALA A 226 -0.54 -1.65 15.71
CA ALA A 226 -0.01 -2.00 14.41
C ALA A 226 0.03 -0.83 13.44
N ILE A 227 1.16 -0.64 12.76
CA ILE A 227 1.31 0.25 11.62
C ILE A 227 0.83 -0.54 10.40
N ASN A 228 -0.29 -0.14 9.80
CA ASN A 228 -0.91 -0.87 8.71
C ASN A 228 -0.34 -0.49 7.35
N TYR A 229 0.06 0.76 7.17
CA TYR A 229 0.63 1.24 5.91
C TYR A 229 1.47 2.50 6.11
N LEU A 230 2.31 2.80 5.12
CA LEU A 230 3.03 4.07 5.01
C LEU A 230 3.10 4.51 3.54
N ALA A 231 3.11 5.83 3.31
CA ALA A 231 3.22 6.43 1.99
C ALA A 231 4.08 7.69 2.05
N PHE A 232 4.99 7.83 1.08
CA PHE A 232 5.74 9.07 0.90
C PHE A 232 4.92 10.10 0.14
N ARG A 233 5.18 11.38 0.42
CA ARG A 233 4.85 12.47 -0.50
C ARG A 233 5.75 12.36 -1.74
N GLU A 234 5.26 12.79 -2.89
CA GLU A 234 5.96 12.66 -4.17
C GLU A 234 7.39 13.23 -4.15
N ASP A 235 7.59 14.38 -3.46
CA ASP A 235 8.92 15.00 -3.33
C ASP A 235 9.87 14.29 -2.34
N GLY A 236 9.38 13.23 -1.66
CA GLY A 236 10.13 12.42 -0.71
C GLY A 236 10.47 13.11 0.61
N LYS A 237 10.14 14.40 0.82
CA LYS A 237 10.51 15.16 2.02
C LYS A 237 9.72 14.75 3.26
N TYR A 238 8.54 14.20 3.06
CA TYR A 238 7.63 13.78 4.11
C TYR A 238 7.04 12.41 3.78
N PHE A 239 6.63 11.71 4.81
CA PHE A 239 5.84 10.50 4.67
C PHE A 239 4.75 10.45 5.75
N VAL A 240 3.76 9.63 5.53
CA VAL A 240 2.68 9.37 6.46
C VAL A 240 2.62 7.89 6.83
N THR A 241 2.20 7.62 8.05
CA THR A 241 1.86 6.28 8.52
C THR A 241 0.41 6.25 8.98
N CYS A 242 -0.26 5.12 8.81
CA CYS A 242 -1.57 4.88 9.38
C CYS A 242 -1.57 3.61 10.25
N SER A 243 -2.47 3.57 11.23
CA SER A 243 -2.42 2.56 12.27
C SER A 243 -3.79 2.07 12.71
N MET A 244 -3.79 0.87 13.31
CA MET A 244 -4.88 0.34 14.09
C MET A 244 -5.23 1.22 15.31
N ASP A 245 -4.34 2.13 15.74
CA ASP A 245 -4.60 3.12 16.79
C ASP A 245 -5.52 4.27 16.35
N LYS A 246 -6.05 4.22 15.11
CA LYS A 246 -7.01 5.17 14.52
C LYS A 246 -6.39 6.54 14.22
N SER A 247 -5.08 6.62 14.14
CA SER A 247 -4.37 7.85 13.78
C SER A 247 -3.59 7.73 12.49
N ILE A 248 -3.41 8.87 11.82
CA ILE A 248 -2.43 9.09 10.79
C ILE A 248 -1.35 9.98 11.39
N LYS A 249 -0.10 9.67 11.15
CA LYS A 249 1.05 10.46 11.58
C LYS A 249 1.85 10.94 10.38
N VAL A 250 2.22 12.22 10.42
CA VAL A 250 3.04 12.89 9.40
C VAL A 250 4.46 13.02 9.94
N TRP A 251 5.43 12.63 9.13
CA TRP A 251 6.84 12.55 9.51
C TRP A 251 7.71 13.35 8.55
N ASP A 252 8.77 13.97 9.07
CA ASP A 252 9.89 14.48 8.28
C ASP A 252 10.76 13.30 7.82
N SER A 253 11.00 13.20 6.52
CA SER A 253 11.74 12.08 5.93
C SER A 253 13.25 12.14 6.16
N THR A 254 13.78 13.34 6.49
CA THR A 254 15.23 13.55 6.64
C THR A 254 15.72 13.15 8.04
N ASN A 255 14.92 13.46 9.06
CA ASN A 255 15.29 13.25 10.47
C ASN A 255 14.32 12.36 11.24
N HIS A 256 13.34 11.78 10.55
CA HIS A 256 12.31 10.86 11.05
C HIS A 256 11.50 11.41 12.24
N LYS A 257 11.44 12.74 12.39
CA LYS A 257 10.67 13.38 13.46
C LYS A 257 9.18 13.41 13.15
N LEU A 258 8.39 13.10 14.17
CA LEU A 258 6.94 13.27 14.13
C LEU A 258 6.60 14.75 14.05
N LEU A 259 5.88 15.14 13.01
CA LEU A 259 5.45 16.51 12.76
C LEU A 259 3.99 16.73 13.17
N LYS A 260 3.11 15.76 12.89
CA LYS A 260 1.68 15.90 13.14
C LYS A 260 1.00 14.57 13.42
N VAL A 261 -0.05 14.62 14.24
CA VAL A 261 -0.97 13.50 14.48
C VAL A 261 -2.36 13.92 14.06
N ILE A 262 -2.97 13.14 13.18
CA ILE A 262 -4.35 13.31 12.69
C ILE A 262 -5.18 12.19 13.31
N ASP A 263 -6.11 12.54 14.17
CA ASP A 263 -7.00 11.63 14.89
C ASP A 263 -8.45 12.12 14.91
N LYS A 264 -9.33 11.30 15.48
CA LYS A 264 -10.77 11.59 15.54
C LYS A 264 -11.06 12.84 16.38
N ALA A 265 -10.36 12.99 17.50
CA ALA A 265 -10.66 14.06 18.47
C ALA A 265 -10.31 15.44 17.93
N ARG A 266 -9.21 15.56 17.21
CA ARG A 266 -8.68 16.85 16.72
C ARG A 266 -9.14 17.23 15.32
N TYR A 267 -9.36 16.22 14.46
CA TYR A 267 -9.57 16.43 13.02
C TYR A 267 -10.77 15.66 12.46
N ALA A 268 -11.66 15.13 13.30
CA ALA A 268 -12.77 14.28 12.89
C ALA A 268 -12.31 13.08 12.01
N GLY A 269 -11.16 12.48 12.39
CA GLY A 269 -10.59 11.31 11.74
C GLY A 269 -11.44 10.06 11.89
N HIS A 270 -10.88 8.91 11.47
CA HIS A 270 -11.55 7.62 11.55
C HIS A 270 -11.84 7.17 13.00
N GLY A 271 -12.94 6.42 13.15
CA GLY A 271 -13.35 5.85 14.44
C GLY A 271 -12.78 4.46 14.72
N THR A 272 -12.19 3.82 13.72
CA THR A 272 -11.66 2.45 13.75
C THR A 272 -10.27 2.38 13.13
N SER A 273 -9.70 1.17 12.96
CA SER A 273 -8.42 0.94 12.30
C SER A 273 -8.34 1.61 10.93
N ILE A 274 -7.24 2.30 10.66
CA ILE A 274 -6.95 2.86 9.34
C ILE A 274 -6.07 1.86 8.60
N ASN A 275 -6.55 1.35 7.45
CA ASN A 275 -5.91 0.24 6.76
C ASN A 275 -4.90 0.67 5.71
N LYS A 276 -5.20 1.74 4.97
CA LYS A 276 -4.29 2.32 3.98
C LYS A 276 -4.35 3.84 4.01
N VAL A 277 -3.26 4.45 3.58
CA VAL A 277 -3.11 5.90 3.40
C VAL A 277 -2.36 6.15 2.09
N LEU A 278 -2.75 7.20 1.40
CA LEU A 278 -2.13 7.70 0.19
C LEU A 278 -1.83 9.19 0.37
N TRP A 279 -0.66 9.63 -0.04
CA TRP A 279 -0.37 11.04 -0.23
C TRP A 279 -0.47 11.34 -1.71
N SER A 280 -1.62 11.83 -2.16
CA SER A 280 -1.86 12.12 -3.56
C SER A 280 -1.05 13.33 -4.01
N SER A 281 -0.52 13.26 -5.23
CA SER A 281 0.12 14.40 -5.89
C SER A 281 -0.91 15.46 -6.34
N TYR A 282 -2.18 15.08 -6.47
CA TYR A 282 -3.28 16.01 -6.74
C TYR A 282 -3.63 16.81 -5.49
N ASN A 283 -3.44 18.13 -5.56
CA ASN A 283 -3.67 19.07 -4.46
C ASN A 283 -2.94 18.71 -3.14
N GLN A 284 -1.93 17.84 -3.19
CA GLN A 284 -1.15 17.37 -2.02
C GLN A 284 -2.04 16.82 -0.90
N SER A 285 -3.15 16.19 -1.27
CA SER A 285 -4.13 15.66 -0.33
C SER A 285 -3.69 14.33 0.27
N ILE A 286 -3.99 14.12 1.55
CA ILE A 286 -3.91 12.79 2.17
C ILE A 286 -5.29 12.13 2.06
N ILE A 287 -5.31 10.90 1.56
CA ILE A 287 -6.48 10.06 1.46
C ILE A 287 -6.27 8.85 2.35
N SER A 288 -7.25 8.46 3.14
CA SER A 288 -7.17 7.26 3.96
C SER A 288 -8.45 6.46 3.97
N VAL A 289 -8.32 5.15 4.18
CA VAL A 289 -9.42 4.18 4.19
C VAL A 289 -9.36 3.34 5.47
N SER A 290 -10.53 2.90 5.94
CA SER A 290 -10.66 2.34 7.28
C SER A 290 -11.71 1.22 7.35
N ASP A 291 -11.67 0.49 8.49
CA ASP A 291 -12.70 -0.47 8.89
C ASP A 291 -14.06 0.20 9.14
N ASP A 292 -14.13 1.52 9.30
CA ASP A 292 -15.39 2.25 9.43
C ASP A 292 -16.13 2.44 8.10
N ARG A 293 -15.64 1.85 7.01
CA ARG A 293 -16.19 1.87 5.66
C ARG A 293 -16.15 3.24 4.99
N ASN A 294 -15.43 4.19 5.59
CA ASN A 294 -15.30 5.54 5.09
C ASN A 294 -13.94 5.78 4.45
N ILE A 295 -13.94 6.70 3.50
CA ILE A 295 -12.74 7.32 2.97
C ILE A 295 -12.67 8.74 3.52
N SER A 296 -11.53 9.15 4.03
CA SER A 296 -11.34 10.52 4.50
C SER A 296 -10.24 11.21 3.70
N ILE A 297 -10.50 12.48 3.35
CA ILE A 297 -9.60 13.31 2.55
C ILE A 297 -9.23 14.55 3.37
N TRP A 298 -7.94 14.81 3.50
CA TRP A 298 -7.41 15.98 4.18
C TRP A 298 -6.46 16.77 3.30
N GLN A 299 -6.48 18.08 3.44
CA GLN A 299 -5.44 18.98 2.96
C GLN A 299 -4.43 19.25 4.08
N ILE A 300 -3.14 19.22 3.72
CA ILE A 300 -2.05 19.52 4.64
C ILE A 300 -1.23 20.68 4.09
N GLU A 301 -1.11 21.74 4.89
CA GLU A 301 -0.21 22.87 4.64
C GLU A 301 1.02 22.70 5.55
N LEU A 302 2.21 22.59 4.93
CA LEU A 302 3.50 22.34 5.58
C LEU A 302 4.36 23.58 5.60
#